data_67a04c844091cefc0c7986cd1e7738b4
#
_entry.id   67a04c844091cefc0c7986cd1e7738b4
#
_cell.length_a   1.000
_cell.length_b   1.000
_cell.length_c   1.000
_cell.angle_alpha   90.00
_cell.angle_beta   90.00
_cell.angle_gamma   90.00
#
_symmetry.space_group_name_H-M   'P 1'
#
loop_
_entity.id
_entity.type
_entity.pdbx_description
1 polymer ?
#
loop_
_entity_poly.entity_id
_entity_poly.type
_entity_poly.pdbx_seq_one_letter_code
_entity_poly.pdbx_strand_id
1 'polypeptide(L)'
;MHCCEKLSPDFSGEPELTGSDKQINRRTVLKQLAGLASGIMFVSKRNAYGQGRQILLAFCGQLLCVVPYEVTRARGHFAEEGLDVRLVYTRGGNVAMQALVGGAVDYAGTSFDVALQAFARGAKIARFASTGRLPLFALASGPKTAKEIRTLKDLENRTVGISGLGNADHILVIHLMKRAGADPDRVRFATLGPNLYDALRLGQVAAGMVQEPALTLVTSAGGGVIANIMEMEEANRYLGGAYEFMGVAVRVEERDKRRDEMGRLSRALAKGLQDTRNIPTKQAVAALPKELITGDNRDRLATILERYRKSLYPENVKIDPAAVSRVAEAHTSAGLLASSVEYKPLLDLSVVGN
;
A
#
# COMPACT_ATOMS: atom_id res chain seq x y z
N MET A 1 -27.44 21.60 42.11
CA MET A 1 -26.40 22.16 42.98
C MET A 1 -25.08 21.75 42.37
N HIS A 2 -24.53 22.65 41.60
CA HIS A 2 -23.30 23.43 41.79
C HIS A 2 -22.06 22.53 42.04
N CYS A 3 -21.03 22.46 41.22
CA CYS A 3 -20.16 23.50 40.74
C CYS A 3 -19.43 23.12 39.45
N CYS A 4 -19.51 24.01 38.46
CA CYS A 4 -18.47 24.19 37.43
C CYS A 4 -17.44 25.14 37.98
N GLU A 5 -16.15 24.91 37.73
CA GLU A 5 -15.17 26.02 37.53
C GLU A 5 -13.92 25.52 36.80
N LYS A 6 -13.78 25.98 35.61
CA LYS A 6 -12.68 26.66 34.90
C LYS A 6 -11.24 26.40 35.36
N LEU A 7 -10.41 25.94 34.43
CA LEU A 7 -9.01 26.38 34.27
C LEU A 7 -8.62 26.31 32.80
N SER A 8 -8.56 27.48 32.16
CA SER A 8 -7.84 27.74 30.91
C SER A 8 -6.42 28.17 31.28
N PRO A 9 -5.36 27.74 30.59
CA PRO A 9 -4.09 28.43 30.61
C PRO A 9 -4.01 29.39 29.43
N ASP A 10 -3.79 30.65 29.78
CA ASP A 10 -3.44 31.79 28.99
C ASP A 10 -2.00 31.62 28.44
N PHE A 11 -1.82 31.75 27.14
CA PHE A 11 -0.52 31.83 26.47
C PHE A 11 -0.47 33.16 25.67
N SER A 12 -0.25 34.27 26.39
CA SER A 12 0.22 35.51 25.82
C SER A 12 1.69 35.69 26.22
N GLY A 13 2.60 35.49 25.30
CA GLY A 13 4.02 35.73 25.44
C GLY A 13 4.67 35.95 24.09
N GLU A 14 4.56 37.17 23.56
CA GLU A 14 5.39 37.62 22.43
C GLU A 14 6.81 37.94 22.93
N PRO A 15 7.88 37.55 22.22
CA PRO A 15 9.21 38.10 22.48
C PRO A 15 9.45 39.33 21.60
N GLU A 16 9.72 40.45 22.25
CA GLU A 16 10.22 41.67 21.65
C GLU A 16 11.53 41.42 20.87
N LEU A 17 11.56 41.85 19.62
CA LEU A 17 12.76 41.97 18.79
C LEU A 17 13.30 43.41 18.91
N THR A 18 14.32 43.60 19.74
CA THR A 18 15.17 44.79 19.70
C THR A 18 16.45 44.45 18.92
N GLY A 19 16.79 45.24 17.95
CA GLY A 19 18.15 45.28 17.46
C GLY A 19 18.40 45.59 16.00
N SER A 20 18.50 46.91 15.75
CA SER A 20 19.50 47.52 14.82
C SER A 20 19.43 47.23 13.32
N ASP A 21 18.71 48.14 12.63
CA ASP A 21 18.88 48.44 11.21
C ASP A 21 20.32 48.86 10.88
N LYS A 22 21.02 48.03 10.08
CA LYS A 22 22.16 48.47 9.26
C LYS A 22 21.77 48.41 7.80
N GLN A 23 21.41 49.54 7.22
CA GLN A 23 21.23 49.72 5.77
C GLN A 23 22.53 49.35 5.05
N ILE A 24 22.51 48.30 4.30
CA ILE A 24 23.57 47.93 3.35
C ILE A 24 23.30 48.69 2.04
N ASN A 25 24.18 49.66 1.78
CA ASN A 25 24.14 50.55 0.64
C ASN A 25 24.45 49.82 -0.67
N ARG A 26 23.48 49.78 -1.59
CA ARG A 26 23.51 49.07 -2.89
C ARG A 26 24.67 49.47 -3.84
N ARG A 27 25.46 50.49 -3.49
CA ARG A 27 26.60 50.95 -4.36
C ARG A 27 27.94 50.30 -4.06
N THR A 28 28.09 49.56 -2.97
CA THR A 28 29.40 48.95 -2.60
C THR A 28 29.59 47.53 -3.15
N VAL A 29 28.53 46.87 -3.64
CA VAL A 29 28.57 45.49 -4.15
C VAL A 29 29.04 45.43 -5.63
N LEU A 30 29.03 46.56 -6.35
CA LEU A 30 29.32 46.61 -7.80
C LEU A 30 30.81 46.87 -8.16
N LYS A 31 31.72 46.98 -7.19
CA LYS A 31 33.13 47.29 -7.46
C LYS A 31 34.14 46.17 -7.18
N GLN A 32 33.72 44.95 -6.86
CA GLN A 32 34.61 43.81 -6.58
C GLN A 32 34.52 42.64 -7.57
N LEU A 33 33.97 42.84 -8.75
CA LEU A 33 33.87 41.79 -9.80
C LEU A 33 34.63 42.14 -11.08
N ALA A 34 35.85 42.74 -10.94
CA ALA A 34 36.74 42.90 -12.05
C ALA A 34 38.14 42.45 -11.64
N GLY A 35 38.45 41.17 -11.84
CA GLY A 35 39.80 40.64 -11.65
C GLY A 35 39.83 39.16 -11.35
N LEU A 36 40.03 38.36 -12.37
CA LEU A 36 40.68 37.06 -12.45
C LEU A 36 39.94 36.11 -13.40
N ALA A 37 40.10 36.36 -14.66
CA ALA A 37 39.94 35.37 -15.71
C ALA A 37 41.21 34.51 -15.72
N SER A 38 41.15 33.27 -15.37
CA SER A 38 41.96 32.12 -15.82
C SER A 38 41.83 31.00 -14.78
N GLY A 39 40.93 30.10 -14.96
CA GLY A 39 40.77 28.90 -14.11
C GLY A 39 39.85 27.93 -14.84
N ILE A 40 40.43 26.94 -15.41
CA ILE A 40 39.94 25.73 -16.04
C ILE A 40 38.51 25.38 -15.63
N MET A 41 37.54 25.54 -16.57
CA MET A 41 36.21 24.97 -16.46
C MET A 41 36.33 23.44 -16.44
N PHE A 42 36.33 22.83 -15.28
CA PHE A 42 35.84 21.47 -15.14
C PHE A 42 34.31 21.52 -15.35
N VAL A 43 33.93 21.37 -16.62
CA VAL A 43 32.54 21.04 -16.98
C VAL A 43 32.31 19.64 -16.44
N SER A 44 31.89 19.56 -15.17
CA SER A 44 31.20 18.39 -14.67
C SER A 44 30.00 18.22 -15.59
N LYS A 45 30.02 17.17 -16.42
CA LYS A 45 28.84 16.71 -17.16
C LYS A 45 27.81 16.31 -16.11
N ARG A 46 27.09 17.27 -15.52
CA ARG A 46 25.74 17.03 -15.01
C ARG A 46 24.97 16.64 -16.25
N ASN A 47 24.67 15.35 -16.36
CA ASN A 47 23.67 14.87 -17.27
C ASN A 47 22.42 15.72 -17.02
N ALA A 48 22.16 16.68 -17.88
CA ALA A 48 20.89 17.37 -18.00
C ALA A 48 19.92 16.34 -18.60
N TYR A 49 19.52 15.36 -17.81
CA TYR A 49 18.25 14.69 -18.04
C TYR A 49 17.22 15.81 -17.91
N GLY A 50 16.51 16.08 -18.99
CA GLY A 50 15.44 17.05 -19.03
C GLY A 50 14.60 16.89 -17.76
N GLN A 51 14.39 17.97 -17.01
CA GLN A 51 13.56 17.96 -15.83
C GLN A 51 12.13 17.65 -16.29
N GLY A 52 11.85 16.35 -16.47
CA GLY A 52 10.50 15.84 -16.65
C GLY A 52 9.69 16.22 -15.40
N ARG A 53 8.43 16.53 -15.61
CA ARG A 53 7.48 16.76 -14.52
C ARG A 53 7.60 15.64 -13.48
N GLN A 54 7.66 15.98 -12.18
CA GLN A 54 7.63 15.00 -11.10
C GLN A 54 6.29 14.24 -11.12
N ILE A 55 6.38 12.93 -11.09
CA ILE A 55 5.25 12.00 -11.07
C ILE A 55 4.90 11.69 -9.61
N LEU A 56 3.65 11.91 -9.23
CA LEU A 56 3.14 11.55 -7.90
C LEU A 56 2.45 10.19 -7.95
N LEU A 57 3.03 9.18 -7.31
CA LEU A 57 2.46 7.84 -7.16
C LEU A 57 2.05 7.62 -5.70
N ALA A 58 0.74 7.64 -5.42
CA ALA A 58 0.21 7.38 -4.08
C ALA A 58 -0.10 5.90 -3.87
N PHE A 59 0.13 5.40 -2.66
CA PHE A 59 -0.22 4.04 -2.28
C PHE A 59 -0.39 3.88 -0.76
N CYS A 60 -1.00 2.78 -0.34
CA CYS A 60 -1.16 2.50 1.08
C CYS A 60 0.20 2.25 1.75
N GLY A 61 0.44 2.88 2.91
CA GLY A 61 1.69 2.77 3.66
C GLY A 61 1.88 1.43 4.40
N GLN A 62 1.17 0.38 4.02
CA GLN A 62 1.32 -0.95 4.61
C GLN A 62 2.59 -1.63 4.10
N LEU A 63 3.36 -2.19 5.02
CA LEU A 63 4.74 -2.60 4.79
C LEU A 63 4.94 -3.48 3.55
N LEU A 64 4.22 -4.61 3.42
CA LEU A 64 4.39 -5.51 2.28
C LEU A 64 3.88 -4.91 0.95
N CYS A 65 2.96 -3.93 0.98
CA CYS A 65 2.56 -3.17 -0.21
C CYS A 65 3.68 -2.29 -0.74
N VAL A 66 4.47 -1.72 0.18
CA VAL A 66 5.48 -0.68 -0.09
C VAL A 66 6.75 -1.25 -0.71
N VAL A 67 7.12 -2.49 -0.34
CA VAL A 67 8.43 -3.09 -0.69
C VAL A 67 8.77 -2.98 -2.18
N PRO A 68 7.92 -3.38 -3.15
CA PRO A 68 8.31 -3.31 -4.57
C PRO A 68 8.59 -1.88 -5.03
N TYR A 69 7.81 -0.90 -4.56
CA TYR A 69 7.97 0.51 -4.96
C TYR A 69 9.25 1.10 -4.40
N GLU A 70 9.56 0.82 -3.12
CA GLU A 70 10.77 1.33 -2.49
C GLU A 70 12.03 0.64 -3.00
N VAL A 71 11.97 -0.65 -3.31
CA VAL A 71 13.07 -1.34 -3.99
C VAL A 71 13.29 -0.73 -5.37
N THR A 72 12.24 -0.49 -6.16
CA THR A 72 12.32 0.18 -7.47
C THR A 72 13.01 1.54 -7.35
N ARG A 73 12.61 2.35 -6.36
CA ARG A 73 13.18 3.67 -6.10
C ARG A 73 14.65 3.58 -5.68
N ALA A 74 14.94 2.75 -4.66
CA ALA A 74 16.27 2.65 -4.06
C ALA A 74 17.31 2.06 -5.03
N ARG A 75 16.87 1.20 -5.96
CA ARG A 75 17.70 0.61 -7.00
C ARG A 75 17.88 1.52 -8.21
N GLY A 76 17.20 2.68 -8.24
CA GLY A 76 17.33 3.65 -9.32
C GLY A 76 16.52 3.34 -10.58
N HIS A 77 15.66 2.32 -10.58
CA HIS A 77 14.94 1.89 -11.79
C HIS A 77 13.99 2.94 -12.37
N PHE A 78 13.43 3.82 -11.53
CA PHE A 78 12.66 4.96 -12.05
C PHE A 78 13.56 5.93 -12.84
N ALA A 79 14.75 6.26 -12.31
CA ALA A 79 15.68 7.15 -12.96
C ALA A 79 16.26 6.53 -14.24
N GLU A 80 16.52 5.22 -14.28
CA GLU A 80 16.94 4.50 -15.49
C GLU A 80 15.92 4.63 -16.64
N GLU A 81 14.64 4.69 -16.31
CA GLU A 81 13.56 4.92 -17.28
C GLU A 81 13.29 6.41 -17.52
N GLY A 82 14.12 7.32 -16.98
CA GLY A 82 13.98 8.76 -17.13
C GLY A 82 12.76 9.35 -16.40
N LEU A 83 12.33 8.72 -15.29
CA LEU A 83 11.20 9.14 -14.49
C LEU A 83 11.65 9.74 -13.15
N ASP A 84 11.14 10.93 -12.81
CA ASP A 84 11.20 11.48 -11.45
C ASP A 84 9.93 11.10 -10.69
N VAL A 85 9.97 10.01 -9.91
CA VAL A 85 8.81 9.49 -9.20
C VAL A 85 8.93 9.80 -7.72
N ARG A 86 7.96 10.56 -7.21
CA ARG A 86 7.73 10.78 -5.78
C ARG A 86 6.68 9.80 -5.26
N LEU A 87 7.10 8.97 -4.31
CA LEU A 87 6.24 8.02 -3.61
C LEU A 87 5.46 8.74 -2.51
N VAL A 88 4.12 8.65 -2.52
CA VAL A 88 3.22 9.33 -1.58
C VAL A 88 2.49 8.28 -0.74
N TYR A 89 2.80 8.23 0.56
CA TYR A 89 2.19 7.30 1.48
C TYR A 89 0.84 7.79 1.97
N THR A 90 -0.16 6.92 1.94
CA THR A 90 -1.49 7.20 2.46
C THR A 90 -1.86 6.22 3.58
N ARG A 91 -2.85 6.57 4.40
CA ARG A 91 -3.33 5.72 5.49
C ARG A 91 -4.07 4.45 5.02
N GLY A 92 -4.31 4.31 3.72
CA GLY A 92 -4.99 3.15 3.14
C GLY A 92 -5.23 3.32 1.65
N GLY A 93 -5.52 2.21 0.95
CA GLY A 93 -5.74 2.22 -0.50
C GLY A 93 -6.89 3.11 -0.95
N ASN A 94 -7.95 3.21 -0.16
CA ASN A 94 -9.09 4.10 -0.45
C ASN A 94 -8.67 5.58 -0.53
N VAL A 95 -7.78 6.04 0.37
CA VAL A 95 -7.27 7.42 0.36
C VAL A 95 -6.40 7.67 -0.88
N ALA A 96 -5.55 6.70 -1.25
CA ALA A 96 -4.75 6.79 -2.47
C ALA A 96 -5.64 6.85 -3.72
N MET A 97 -6.69 6.04 -3.78
CA MET A 97 -7.65 6.04 -4.89
C MET A 97 -8.45 7.34 -4.96
N GLN A 98 -8.88 7.90 -3.83
CA GLN A 98 -9.54 9.21 -3.79
C GLN A 98 -8.61 10.33 -4.27
N ALA A 99 -7.33 10.30 -3.89
CA ALA A 99 -6.33 11.24 -4.37
C ALA A 99 -6.14 11.15 -5.90
N LEU A 100 -6.15 9.93 -6.47
CA LEU A 100 -6.11 9.73 -7.92
C LEU A 100 -7.35 10.32 -8.61
N VAL A 101 -8.53 9.93 -8.16
CA VAL A 101 -9.81 10.37 -8.76
C VAL A 101 -9.97 11.89 -8.66
N GLY A 102 -9.55 12.47 -7.53
CA GLY A 102 -9.57 13.93 -7.32
C GLY A 102 -8.44 14.70 -8.01
N GLY A 103 -7.52 14.03 -8.74
CA GLY A 103 -6.44 14.67 -9.48
C GLY A 103 -5.27 15.16 -8.63
N ALA A 104 -5.22 14.84 -7.34
CA ALA A 104 -4.12 15.22 -6.43
C ALA A 104 -2.83 14.43 -6.69
N VAL A 105 -2.93 13.27 -7.32
CA VAL A 105 -1.79 12.43 -7.73
C VAL A 105 -1.99 11.92 -9.16
N ASP A 106 -0.91 11.47 -9.76
CA ASP A 106 -0.89 10.99 -11.14
C ASP A 106 -1.30 9.53 -11.26
N TYR A 107 -0.84 8.72 -10.30
CA TYR A 107 -1.10 7.28 -10.22
C TYR A 107 -1.45 6.86 -8.80
N ALA A 108 -2.21 5.77 -8.69
CA ALA A 108 -2.48 5.14 -7.39
C ALA A 108 -2.11 3.65 -7.42
N GLY A 109 -1.23 3.25 -6.49
CA GLY A 109 -0.90 1.86 -6.19
C GLY A 109 -1.83 1.33 -5.10
N THR A 110 -2.86 0.55 -5.46
CA THR A 110 -3.89 0.06 -4.52
C THR A 110 -4.21 -1.40 -4.77
N SER A 111 -4.97 -2.03 -3.86
CA SER A 111 -5.58 -3.33 -4.16
C SER A 111 -6.58 -3.22 -5.30
N PHE A 112 -6.76 -4.31 -6.03
CA PHE A 112 -7.78 -4.35 -7.08
C PHE A 112 -9.19 -4.22 -6.49
N ASP A 113 -9.40 -4.69 -5.27
CA ASP A 113 -10.65 -4.51 -4.51
C ASP A 113 -11.07 -3.03 -4.43
N VAL A 114 -10.12 -2.16 -4.07
CA VAL A 114 -10.35 -0.71 -3.99
C VAL A 114 -10.63 -0.11 -5.38
N ALA A 115 -9.88 -0.53 -6.41
CA ALA A 115 -10.08 -0.07 -7.77
C ALA A 115 -11.44 -0.50 -8.32
N LEU A 116 -11.84 -1.77 -8.09
CA LEU A 116 -13.11 -2.34 -8.50
C LEU A 116 -14.29 -1.61 -7.85
N GLN A 117 -14.21 -1.34 -6.54
CA GLN A 117 -15.25 -0.60 -5.84
C GLN A 117 -15.36 0.86 -6.33
N ALA A 118 -14.24 1.53 -6.55
CA ALA A 118 -14.23 2.89 -7.10
C ALA A 118 -14.86 2.91 -8.51
N PHE A 119 -14.48 1.97 -9.36
CA PHE A 119 -15.03 1.80 -10.70
C PHE A 119 -16.54 1.52 -10.67
N ALA A 120 -17.00 0.60 -9.82
CA ALA A 120 -18.42 0.28 -9.66
C ALA A 120 -19.26 1.48 -9.19
N ARG A 121 -18.62 2.44 -8.50
CA ARG A 121 -19.23 3.74 -8.10
C ARG A 121 -19.08 4.83 -9.17
N GLY A 122 -18.61 4.49 -10.36
CA GLY A 122 -18.52 5.39 -11.52
C GLY A 122 -17.17 6.12 -11.69
N ALA A 123 -16.14 5.80 -10.89
CA ALA A 123 -14.82 6.39 -11.09
C ALA A 123 -14.25 6.02 -12.47
N LYS A 124 -13.75 7.01 -13.20
CA LYS A 124 -13.14 6.85 -14.52
C LYS A 124 -11.63 6.56 -14.37
N ILE A 125 -11.32 5.32 -14.06
CA ILE A 125 -9.94 4.85 -13.84
C ILE A 125 -9.65 3.61 -14.67
N ALA A 126 -8.37 3.38 -14.97
CA ALA A 126 -7.87 2.17 -15.62
C ALA A 126 -6.68 1.59 -14.85
N ARG A 127 -6.66 0.29 -14.64
CA ARG A 127 -5.57 -0.48 -14.03
C ARG A 127 -4.67 -1.00 -15.13
N PHE A 128 -3.34 -0.73 -15.07
CA PHE A 128 -2.44 -1.10 -16.16
C PHE A 128 -1.23 -1.95 -15.74
N ALA A 129 -0.94 -2.05 -14.45
CA ALA A 129 0.17 -2.85 -13.96
C ALA A 129 -0.18 -3.55 -12.65
N SER A 130 0.29 -4.79 -12.48
CA SER A 130 0.19 -5.59 -11.25
C SER A 130 1.51 -5.54 -10.48
N THR A 131 1.46 -5.39 -9.15
CA THR A 131 2.62 -5.43 -8.27
C THR A 131 2.44 -6.39 -7.09
N GLY A 132 1.29 -7.06 -6.99
CA GLY A 132 1.01 -8.05 -5.98
C GLY A 132 -0.10 -9.00 -6.41
N ARG A 133 0.15 -10.30 -6.32
CA ARG A 133 -0.71 -11.36 -6.82
C ARG A 133 -1.46 -12.16 -5.75
N LEU A 134 -1.32 -11.79 -4.47
CA LEU A 134 -2.10 -12.34 -3.36
C LEU A 134 -2.47 -11.22 -2.38
N PRO A 135 -3.61 -11.38 -1.66
CA PRO A 135 -3.96 -10.53 -0.54
C PRO A 135 -2.90 -10.59 0.57
N LEU A 136 -2.66 -9.47 1.24
CA LEU A 136 -1.67 -9.35 2.30
C LEU A 136 -2.25 -9.68 3.68
N PHE A 137 -3.14 -10.66 3.75
CA PHE A 137 -3.91 -10.98 4.95
C PHE A 137 -3.80 -12.44 5.36
N ALA A 138 -3.88 -12.65 6.68
CA ALA A 138 -4.18 -13.94 7.27
C ALA A 138 -5.31 -13.77 8.29
N LEU A 139 -6.20 -14.75 8.33
CA LEU A 139 -7.19 -14.87 9.38
C LEU A 139 -6.56 -15.62 10.55
N ALA A 140 -6.46 -14.96 11.71
CA ALA A 140 -5.83 -15.51 12.89
C ALA A 140 -6.78 -15.40 14.11
N SER A 141 -6.74 -16.41 14.99
CA SER A 141 -7.36 -16.36 16.31
C SER A 141 -6.40 -15.77 17.35
N GLY A 142 -6.95 -15.05 18.32
CA GLY A 142 -6.14 -14.50 19.41
C GLY A 142 -5.60 -15.57 20.36
N PRO A 143 -4.57 -15.28 21.19
CA PRO A 143 -3.99 -16.26 22.13
C PRO A 143 -5.01 -16.87 23.09
N LYS A 144 -6.02 -16.10 23.50
CA LYS A 144 -7.06 -16.57 24.42
C LYS A 144 -8.12 -17.45 23.77
N THR A 145 -8.24 -17.42 22.45
CA THR A 145 -9.29 -18.13 21.69
C THR A 145 -8.71 -19.20 20.75
N ALA A 146 -7.38 -19.31 20.62
CA ALA A 146 -6.73 -20.21 19.67
C ALA A 146 -7.07 -21.71 19.85
N LYS A 147 -7.48 -22.12 21.06
CA LYS A 147 -7.91 -23.50 21.32
C LYS A 147 -9.31 -23.78 20.78
N GLU A 148 -10.19 -22.75 20.74
CA GLU A 148 -11.59 -22.84 20.36
C GLU A 148 -11.83 -22.49 18.89
N ILE A 149 -11.04 -21.57 18.34
CA ILE A 149 -11.21 -21.01 16.99
C ILE A 149 -10.06 -21.50 16.11
N ARG A 150 -10.32 -22.58 15.36
CA ARG A 150 -9.33 -23.26 14.49
C ARG A 150 -9.75 -23.34 13.04
N THR A 151 -11.05 -23.21 12.77
CA THR A 151 -11.63 -23.31 11.43
C THR A 151 -12.50 -22.08 11.13
N LEU A 152 -12.81 -21.88 9.86
CA LEU A 152 -13.71 -20.84 9.41
C LEU A 152 -15.13 -20.97 10.01
N LYS A 153 -15.57 -22.21 10.28
CA LYS A 153 -16.89 -22.48 10.90
C LYS A 153 -16.95 -22.06 12.37
N ASP A 154 -15.83 -22.11 13.09
CA ASP A 154 -15.77 -21.70 14.49
C ASP A 154 -15.96 -20.19 14.69
N LEU A 155 -15.96 -19.42 13.60
CA LEU A 155 -16.22 -17.96 13.62
C LEU A 155 -17.71 -17.64 13.80
N GLU A 156 -18.61 -18.58 13.52
CA GLU A 156 -20.05 -18.38 13.71
C GLU A 156 -20.36 -18.02 15.17
N ASN A 157 -21.20 -16.99 15.35
CA ASN A 157 -21.56 -16.40 16.64
C ASN A 157 -20.39 -15.73 17.39
N ARG A 158 -19.27 -15.49 16.73
CA ARG A 158 -18.08 -14.81 17.29
C ARG A 158 -17.96 -13.38 16.76
N THR A 159 -17.13 -12.59 17.44
CA THR A 159 -16.71 -11.27 16.94
C THR A 159 -15.38 -11.40 16.22
N VAL A 160 -15.34 -10.96 14.96
CA VAL A 160 -14.16 -10.96 14.10
C VAL A 160 -13.73 -9.54 13.83
N GLY A 161 -12.46 -9.25 14.09
CA GLY A 161 -11.86 -7.94 13.83
C GLY A 161 -11.46 -7.76 12.36
N ILE A 162 -11.79 -6.59 11.82
CA ILE A 162 -11.46 -6.16 10.46
C ILE A 162 -10.94 -4.73 10.45
N SER A 163 -10.29 -4.31 9.35
CA SER A 163 -9.84 -2.93 9.21
C SER A 163 -11.00 -1.95 8.98
N GLY A 164 -12.05 -2.39 8.28
CA GLY A 164 -13.24 -1.61 8.00
C GLY A 164 -14.26 -2.36 7.17
N LEU A 165 -15.53 -2.03 7.33
CA LEU A 165 -16.60 -2.60 6.52
C LEU A 165 -16.40 -2.25 5.04
N GLY A 166 -16.55 -3.25 4.17
CA GLY A 166 -16.33 -3.08 2.72
C GLY A 166 -14.86 -3.03 2.28
N ASN A 167 -13.89 -3.09 3.20
CA ASN A 167 -12.48 -3.24 2.85
C ASN A 167 -12.18 -4.67 2.37
N ALA A 168 -11.02 -4.86 1.71
CA ALA A 168 -10.61 -6.15 1.17
C ALA A 168 -10.58 -7.28 2.22
N ASP A 169 -10.14 -7.00 3.42
CA ASP A 169 -10.11 -7.97 4.53
C ASP A 169 -11.52 -8.40 4.96
N HIS A 170 -12.49 -7.49 5.01
CA HIS A 170 -13.89 -7.82 5.28
C HIS A 170 -14.48 -8.71 4.18
N ILE A 171 -14.27 -8.36 2.92
CA ILE A 171 -14.73 -9.13 1.76
C ILE A 171 -14.15 -10.55 1.79
N LEU A 172 -12.86 -10.65 2.05
CA LEU A 172 -12.15 -11.93 2.12
C LEU A 172 -12.71 -12.83 3.22
N VAL A 173 -12.93 -12.33 4.45
CA VAL A 173 -13.54 -13.16 5.52
C VAL A 173 -14.86 -13.73 5.08
N ILE A 174 -15.77 -12.91 4.53
CA ILE A 174 -17.07 -13.35 4.06
C ILE A 174 -16.93 -14.42 2.98
N HIS A 175 -16.07 -14.17 1.99
CA HIS A 175 -15.82 -15.11 0.90
C HIS A 175 -15.25 -16.44 1.39
N LEU A 176 -14.24 -16.40 2.27
CA LEU A 176 -13.61 -17.58 2.85
C LEU A 176 -14.61 -18.43 3.64
N MET A 177 -15.47 -17.79 4.46
CA MET A 177 -16.50 -18.47 5.23
C MET A 177 -17.51 -19.17 4.32
N LYS A 178 -18.03 -18.46 3.31
CA LYS A 178 -18.96 -19.06 2.33
C LYS A 178 -18.35 -20.24 1.58
N ARG A 179 -17.08 -20.12 1.17
CA ARG A 179 -16.34 -21.22 0.51
C ARG A 179 -16.17 -22.43 1.45
N ALA A 180 -16.05 -22.21 2.73
CA ALA A 180 -15.94 -23.28 3.74
C ALA A 180 -17.32 -23.81 4.23
N GLY A 181 -18.43 -23.34 3.66
CA GLY A 181 -19.79 -23.73 4.09
C GLY A 181 -20.17 -23.18 5.47
N ALA A 182 -19.53 -22.10 5.92
CA ALA A 182 -19.87 -21.36 7.12
C ALA A 182 -20.74 -20.15 6.80
N ASP A 183 -21.56 -19.73 7.77
CA ASP A 183 -22.49 -18.62 7.60
C ASP A 183 -21.88 -17.30 8.13
N PRO A 184 -21.50 -16.35 7.25
CA PRO A 184 -20.94 -15.06 7.65
C PRO A 184 -21.97 -14.13 8.31
N ASP A 185 -23.27 -14.33 8.09
CA ASP A 185 -24.33 -13.50 8.70
C ASP A 185 -24.43 -13.75 10.21
N ARG A 186 -23.85 -14.87 10.68
CA ARG A 186 -23.73 -15.20 12.11
C ARG A 186 -22.47 -14.62 12.75
N VAL A 187 -21.67 -13.82 12.04
CA VAL A 187 -20.48 -13.16 12.57
C VAL A 187 -20.75 -11.70 12.90
N ARG A 188 -20.26 -11.25 14.03
CA ARG A 188 -20.19 -9.82 14.35
C ARG A 188 -18.87 -9.25 13.90
N PHE A 189 -18.87 -8.31 12.97
CA PHE A 189 -17.65 -7.63 12.53
C PHE A 189 -17.37 -6.41 13.40
N ALA A 190 -16.13 -6.33 13.94
CA ALA A 190 -15.63 -5.17 14.67
C ALA A 190 -14.60 -4.42 13.82
N THR A 191 -14.91 -3.16 13.51
CA THR A 191 -13.98 -2.27 12.79
C THR A 191 -12.94 -1.72 13.75
N LEU A 192 -11.71 -2.20 13.68
CA LEU A 192 -10.64 -1.93 14.64
C LEU A 192 -9.43 -1.20 14.03
N GLY A 193 -9.23 -1.31 12.71
CA GLY A 193 -8.10 -0.68 12.03
C GLY A 193 -6.76 -0.97 12.71
N PRO A 194 -5.99 0.06 13.11
CA PRO A 194 -4.68 -0.12 13.75
C PRO A 194 -4.73 -0.86 15.09
N ASN A 195 -5.89 -0.89 15.76
CA ASN A 195 -6.06 -1.50 17.09
C ASN A 195 -6.32 -3.01 17.02
N LEU A 196 -6.40 -3.60 15.81
CA LEU A 196 -6.77 -5.00 15.63
C LEU A 196 -5.81 -5.97 16.34
N TYR A 197 -4.51 -5.73 16.29
CA TYR A 197 -3.51 -6.56 16.98
C TYR A 197 -3.75 -6.59 18.50
N ASP A 198 -3.94 -5.42 19.12
CA ASP A 198 -4.16 -5.33 20.55
C ASP A 198 -5.50 -5.95 20.96
N ALA A 199 -6.55 -5.75 20.18
CA ALA A 199 -7.85 -6.37 20.43
C ALA A 199 -7.78 -7.91 20.40
N LEU A 200 -7.03 -8.49 19.45
CA LEU A 200 -6.76 -9.94 19.40
C LEU A 200 -5.97 -10.41 20.61
N ARG A 201 -4.88 -9.75 20.94
CA ARG A 201 -4.01 -10.09 22.07
C ARG A 201 -4.77 -10.03 23.40
N LEU A 202 -5.62 -9.04 23.57
CA LEU A 202 -6.43 -8.86 24.77
C LEU A 202 -7.67 -9.76 24.82
N GLY A 203 -8.03 -10.45 23.71
CA GLY A 203 -9.21 -11.30 23.59
C GLY A 203 -10.53 -10.51 23.51
N GLN A 204 -10.47 -9.27 23.03
CA GLN A 204 -11.66 -8.44 22.78
C GLN A 204 -12.41 -8.91 21.51
N VAL A 205 -11.71 -9.55 20.59
CA VAL A 205 -12.25 -10.25 19.43
C VAL A 205 -11.69 -11.68 19.40
N ALA A 206 -12.49 -12.61 18.87
CA ALA A 206 -12.12 -14.03 18.82
C ALA A 206 -11.07 -14.32 17.74
N ALA A 207 -11.22 -13.67 16.59
CA ALA A 207 -10.31 -13.77 15.46
C ALA A 207 -10.25 -12.42 14.71
N GLY A 208 -9.33 -12.29 13.77
CA GLY A 208 -9.25 -11.10 12.93
C GLY A 208 -8.36 -11.30 11.70
N MET A 209 -8.64 -10.47 10.67
CA MET A 209 -7.83 -10.40 9.45
C MET A 209 -6.62 -9.51 9.69
N VAL A 210 -5.49 -10.12 9.95
CA VAL A 210 -4.24 -9.44 10.24
C VAL A 210 -3.28 -9.44 9.05
N GLN A 211 -2.38 -8.49 9.05
CA GLN A 211 -1.24 -8.42 8.13
C GLN A 211 0.06 -8.67 8.90
N GLU A 212 1.17 -8.84 8.18
CA GLU A 212 2.48 -8.81 8.85
C GLU A 212 2.88 -7.36 9.22
N PRO A 213 3.56 -7.14 10.32
CA PRO A 213 4.10 -8.11 11.28
C PRO A 213 3.13 -8.57 12.37
N ALA A 214 1.86 -8.12 12.36
CA ALA A 214 0.89 -8.47 13.41
C ALA A 214 0.61 -9.98 13.46
N LEU A 215 0.57 -10.69 12.31
CA LEU A 215 0.42 -12.15 12.27
C LEU A 215 1.55 -12.85 13.06
N THR A 216 2.80 -12.49 12.77
CA THR A 216 3.96 -13.02 13.49
C THR A 216 3.86 -12.73 15.00
N LEU A 217 3.43 -11.55 15.40
CA LEU A 217 3.29 -11.19 16.81
C LEU A 217 2.16 -11.97 17.50
N VAL A 218 1.02 -12.13 16.85
CA VAL A 218 -0.12 -12.91 17.37
C VAL A 218 0.27 -14.37 17.55
N THR A 219 0.90 -14.99 16.56
CA THR A 219 1.33 -16.39 16.64
C THR A 219 2.43 -16.62 17.67
N SER A 220 3.38 -15.70 17.80
CA SER A 220 4.41 -15.74 18.85
C SER A 220 3.83 -15.62 20.26
N ALA A 221 2.67 -14.97 20.40
CA ALA A 221 1.93 -14.87 21.67
C ALA A 221 1.02 -16.08 21.94
N GLY A 222 1.00 -17.11 21.10
CA GLY A 222 0.17 -18.29 21.23
C GLY A 222 -1.17 -18.25 20.48
N GLY A 223 -1.37 -17.27 19.62
CA GLY A 223 -2.51 -17.23 18.69
C GLY A 223 -2.42 -18.30 17.59
N GLY A 224 -3.55 -18.62 16.98
CA GLY A 224 -3.65 -19.62 15.91
C GLY A 224 -3.82 -19.00 14.53
N VAL A 225 -3.34 -19.67 13.48
CA VAL A 225 -3.62 -19.32 12.08
C VAL A 225 -4.79 -20.16 11.59
N ILE A 226 -5.85 -19.53 11.08
CA ILE A 226 -7.03 -20.20 10.52
C ILE A 226 -6.87 -20.33 9.00
N ALA A 227 -6.45 -19.26 8.33
CA ALA A 227 -6.15 -19.24 6.90
C ALA A 227 -5.11 -18.14 6.61
N ASN A 228 -4.00 -18.50 5.97
CA ASN A 228 -2.97 -17.53 5.59
C ASN A 228 -2.96 -17.31 4.08
N ILE A 229 -3.76 -16.34 3.62
CA ILE A 229 -3.94 -16.07 2.19
C ILE A 229 -2.69 -15.44 1.53
N MET A 230 -1.67 -15.09 2.31
CA MET A 230 -0.36 -14.69 1.80
C MET A 230 0.46 -15.87 1.23
N GLU A 231 0.06 -17.10 1.53
CA GLU A 231 0.67 -18.34 1.01
C GLU A 231 -0.08 -18.82 -0.23
N MET A 232 0.66 -19.20 -1.28
CA MET A 232 0.04 -19.64 -2.54
C MET A 232 -0.78 -20.93 -2.37
N GLU A 233 -0.36 -21.82 -1.50
CA GLU A 233 -1.09 -23.08 -1.20
C GLU A 233 -2.48 -22.76 -0.62
N GLU A 234 -2.53 -21.89 0.38
CA GLU A 234 -3.79 -21.46 0.99
C GLU A 234 -4.67 -20.65 0.02
N ALA A 235 -4.05 -19.80 -0.80
CA ALA A 235 -4.76 -19.10 -1.86
C ALA A 235 -5.35 -20.06 -2.90
N ASN A 236 -4.63 -21.10 -3.29
CA ASN A 236 -5.16 -22.15 -4.17
C ASN A 236 -6.37 -22.86 -3.53
N ARG A 237 -6.28 -23.16 -2.24
CA ARG A 237 -7.35 -23.84 -1.49
C ARG A 237 -8.59 -22.99 -1.34
N TYR A 238 -8.45 -21.73 -0.95
CA TYR A 238 -9.56 -20.89 -0.56
C TYR A 238 -10.03 -19.92 -1.65
N LEU A 239 -9.13 -19.48 -2.54
CA LEU A 239 -9.44 -18.51 -3.60
C LEU A 239 -9.42 -19.17 -5.00
N GLY A 240 -8.92 -20.39 -5.12
CA GLY A 240 -8.75 -21.07 -6.41
C GLY A 240 -7.54 -20.57 -7.21
N GLY A 241 -6.58 -19.91 -6.58
CA GLY A 241 -5.33 -19.47 -7.20
C GLY A 241 -4.92 -18.05 -6.86
N ALA A 242 -4.08 -17.49 -7.72
CA ALA A 242 -3.66 -16.09 -7.61
C ALA A 242 -4.89 -15.14 -7.58
N TYR A 243 -4.75 -14.06 -6.85
CA TYR A 243 -5.79 -13.05 -6.64
C TYR A 243 -5.19 -11.68 -6.94
N GLU A 244 -5.66 -11.00 -7.98
CA GLU A 244 -5.10 -9.70 -8.35
C GLU A 244 -5.23 -8.73 -7.18
N PHE A 245 -4.12 -8.34 -6.59
CA PHE A 245 -4.15 -7.53 -5.38
C PHE A 245 -3.56 -6.15 -5.62
N MET A 246 -2.25 -5.98 -5.44
CA MET A 246 -1.64 -4.66 -5.60
C MET A 246 -1.30 -4.34 -7.06
N GLY A 247 -1.42 -3.08 -7.45
CA GLY A 247 -0.96 -2.60 -8.76
C GLY A 247 -1.36 -1.15 -9.01
N VAL A 248 -1.06 -0.63 -10.19
CA VAL A 248 -1.11 0.79 -10.50
C VAL A 248 -2.28 1.14 -11.40
N ALA A 249 -3.01 2.18 -11.02
CA ALA A 249 -4.13 2.75 -11.76
C ALA A 249 -3.85 4.21 -12.17
N VAL A 250 -4.50 4.64 -13.24
CA VAL A 250 -4.47 5.98 -13.84
C VAL A 250 -5.90 6.45 -14.10
N ARG A 251 -6.14 7.77 -14.20
CA ARG A 251 -7.41 8.30 -14.71
C ARG A 251 -7.55 8.02 -16.21
N VAL A 252 -8.76 7.67 -16.66
CA VAL A 252 -9.01 7.30 -18.06
C VAL A 252 -8.72 8.47 -19.02
N GLU A 253 -9.05 9.72 -18.63
CA GLU A 253 -8.81 10.91 -19.44
C GLU A 253 -7.34 11.24 -19.64
N GLU A 254 -6.45 10.69 -18.81
CA GLU A 254 -5.00 10.88 -18.92
C GLU A 254 -4.28 9.71 -19.58
N ARG A 255 -4.93 8.55 -19.70
CA ARG A 255 -4.36 7.30 -20.16
C ARG A 255 -3.59 7.44 -21.48
N ASP A 256 -4.21 8.01 -22.48
CA ASP A 256 -3.62 8.10 -23.83
C ASP A 256 -2.44 9.11 -23.85
N LYS A 257 -2.58 10.21 -23.13
CA LYS A 257 -1.52 11.24 -22.99
C LYS A 257 -0.29 10.71 -22.26
N ARG A 258 -0.48 9.77 -21.33
CA ARG A 258 0.56 9.20 -20.48
C ARG A 258 1.02 7.80 -20.91
N ARG A 259 0.61 7.32 -22.07
CA ARG A 259 0.89 5.94 -22.50
C ARG A 259 2.38 5.59 -22.46
N ASP A 260 3.26 6.46 -22.97
CA ASP A 260 4.71 6.25 -22.89
C ASP A 260 5.22 6.27 -21.43
N GLU A 261 4.78 7.23 -20.62
CA GLU A 261 5.10 7.33 -19.20
C GLU A 261 4.66 6.07 -18.43
N MET A 262 3.44 5.56 -18.69
CA MET A 262 2.92 4.32 -18.11
C MET A 262 3.76 3.11 -18.51
N GLY A 263 4.20 3.04 -19.77
CA GLY A 263 5.11 2.00 -20.27
C GLY A 263 6.45 2.01 -19.55
N ARG A 264 7.08 3.19 -19.41
CA ARG A 264 8.32 3.37 -18.66
C ARG A 264 8.14 3.02 -17.17
N LEU A 265 7.05 3.48 -16.55
CA LEU A 265 6.72 3.15 -15.17
C LEU A 265 6.56 1.63 -14.97
N SER A 266 5.89 0.97 -15.90
CA SER A 266 5.72 -0.49 -15.88
C SER A 266 7.06 -1.22 -15.99
N ARG A 267 7.98 -0.77 -16.86
CA ARG A 267 9.32 -1.39 -16.97
C ARG A 267 10.15 -1.19 -15.70
N ALA A 268 10.12 0.01 -15.10
CA ALA A 268 10.79 0.27 -13.83
C ALA A 268 10.26 -0.64 -12.71
N LEU A 269 8.94 -0.75 -12.59
CA LEU A 269 8.29 -1.63 -11.59
C LEU A 269 8.57 -3.12 -11.85
N ALA A 270 8.67 -3.55 -13.11
CA ALA A 270 9.05 -4.93 -13.44
C ALA A 270 10.44 -5.27 -12.93
N LYS A 271 11.44 -4.38 -13.13
CA LYS A 271 12.79 -4.52 -12.56
C LYS A 271 12.75 -4.54 -11.04
N GLY A 272 11.99 -3.64 -10.41
CA GLY A 272 11.83 -3.59 -8.95
C GLY A 272 11.18 -4.84 -8.36
N LEU A 273 10.20 -5.44 -9.06
CA LEU A 273 9.62 -6.74 -8.67
C LEU A 273 10.65 -7.87 -8.75
N GLN A 274 11.43 -7.92 -9.83
CA GLN A 274 12.50 -8.91 -9.96
C GLN A 274 13.54 -8.77 -8.84
N ASP A 275 13.95 -7.56 -8.53
CA ASP A 275 14.85 -7.29 -7.41
C ASP A 275 14.19 -7.69 -6.06
N THR A 276 12.95 -7.29 -5.81
CA THR A 276 12.21 -7.67 -4.59
C THR A 276 12.17 -9.19 -4.37
N ARG A 277 12.02 -9.95 -5.46
CA ARG A 277 11.98 -11.43 -5.42
C ARG A 277 13.34 -12.08 -5.26
N ASN A 278 14.45 -11.44 -5.68
CA ASN A 278 15.72 -12.13 -5.91
C ASN A 278 16.90 -11.59 -5.10
N ILE A 279 16.93 -10.29 -4.75
CA ILE A 279 18.02 -9.76 -3.92
C ILE A 279 17.96 -10.30 -2.49
N PRO A 280 19.05 -10.26 -1.72
CA PRO A 280 19.02 -10.59 -0.31
C PRO A 280 17.96 -9.73 0.43
N THR A 281 17.11 -10.36 1.23
CA THR A 281 15.99 -9.67 1.89
C THR A 281 16.43 -8.54 2.82
N LYS A 282 17.61 -8.65 3.42
CA LYS A 282 18.19 -7.52 4.18
C LYS A 282 18.43 -6.28 3.32
N GLN A 283 18.79 -6.45 2.04
CA GLN A 283 18.94 -5.32 1.10
C GLN A 283 17.57 -4.73 0.72
N ALA A 284 16.56 -5.58 0.49
CA ALA A 284 15.21 -5.11 0.22
C ALA A 284 14.62 -4.34 1.42
N VAL A 285 14.86 -4.81 2.65
CA VAL A 285 14.45 -4.12 3.88
C VAL A 285 15.23 -2.82 4.08
N ALA A 286 16.51 -2.76 3.68
CA ALA A 286 17.31 -1.54 3.76
C ALA A 286 16.79 -0.44 2.81
N ALA A 287 16.09 -0.78 1.75
CA ALA A 287 15.45 0.17 0.83
C ALA A 287 14.25 0.89 1.45
N LEU A 288 13.65 0.32 2.52
CA LEU A 288 12.46 0.89 3.15
C LEU A 288 12.79 2.14 3.96
N PRO A 289 11.95 3.18 3.93
CA PRO A 289 12.07 4.35 4.80
C PRO A 289 12.04 3.95 6.28
N LYS A 290 12.83 4.65 7.09
CA LYS A 290 12.93 4.38 8.53
C LYS A 290 11.58 4.53 9.25
N GLU A 291 10.75 5.43 8.77
CA GLU A 291 9.42 5.76 9.31
C GLU A 291 8.43 4.58 9.20
N LEU A 292 8.66 3.66 8.28
CA LEU A 292 7.85 2.45 8.10
C LEU A 292 8.35 1.27 8.96
N ILE A 293 9.53 1.41 9.56
CA ILE A 293 10.16 0.38 10.37
C ILE A 293 10.08 0.82 11.83
N THR A 294 9.04 0.42 12.54
CA THR A 294 8.91 0.70 13.97
C THR A 294 9.84 -0.20 14.78
N GLY A 295 10.70 0.41 15.61
CA GLY A 295 11.67 -0.30 16.44
C GLY A 295 12.80 -0.98 15.65
N ASP A 296 13.66 -1.73 16.34
CA ASP A 296 14.79 -2.46 15.71
C ASP A 296 14.35 -3.82 15.14
N ASN A 297 13.37 -3.79 14.21
CA ASN A 297 12.72 -4.97 13.67
C ASN A 297 13.16 -5.37 12.25
N ARG A 298 14.31 -4.88 11.77
CA ARG A 298 14.79 -5.14 10.39
C ARG A 298 15.01 -6.62 10.10
N ASP A 299 15.56 -7.38 11.03
CA ASP A 299 15.79 -8.82 10.86
C ASP A 299 14.46 -9.60 10.82
N ARG A 300 13.48 -9.23 11.64
CA ARG A 300 12.13 -9.80 11.57
C ARG A 300 11.48 -9.52 10.21
N LEU A 301 11.58 -8.28 9.73
CA LEU A 301 11.05 -7.93 8.41
C LEU A 301 11.75 -8.68 7.28
N ALA A 302 13.05 -8.89 7.37
CA ALA A 302 13.78 -9.68 6.39
C ALA A 302 13.30 -11.14 6.38
N THR A 303 13.03 -11.72 7.56
CA THR A 303 12.45 -13.06 7.70
C THR A 303 11.04 -13.15 7.12
N ILE A 304 10.19 -12.18 7.40
CA ILE A 304 8.83 -12.07 6.84
C ILE A 304 8.89 -11.96 5.31
N LEU A 305 9.74 -11.08 4.80
CA LEU A 305 9.91 -10.90 3.37
C LEU A 305 10.44 -12.19 2.70
N GLU A 306 11.39 -12.88 3.31
CA GLU A 306 11.90 -14.17 2.78
C GLU A 306 10.78 -15.19 2.64
N ARG A 307 9.90 -15.28 3.62
CA ARG A 307 8.77 -16.20 3.61
C ARG A 307 7.80 -15.92 2.47
N TYR A 308 7.45 -14.63 2.25
CA TYR A 308 6.31 -14.30 1.41
C TYR A 308 6.68 -13.74 0.03
N ARG A 309 7.91 -13.27 -0.22
CA ARG A 309 8.24 -12.56 -1.46
C ARG A 309 7.96 -13.35 -2.74
N LYS A 310 8.05 -14.65 -2.72
CA LYS A 310 7.77 -15.50 -3.89
C LYS A 310 6.27 -15.75 -4.10
N SER A 311 5.48 -15.76 -3.04
CA SER A 311 4.02 -15.90 -3.12
C SER A 311 3.31 -14.57 -3.44
N LEU A 312 3.70 -13.50 -2.78
CA LEU A 312 3.02 -12.21 -2.87
C LEU A 312 3.32 -11.45 -4.17
N TYR A 313 4.58 -11.40 -4.58
CA TYR A 313 4.98 -10.57 -5.72
C TYR A 313 5.01 -11.38 -7.01
N PRO A 314 4.37 -10.89 -8.10
CA PRO A 314 4.40 -11.55 -9.40
C PRO A 314 5.79 -11.47 -10.03
N GLU A 315 6.05 -12.30 -11.04
CA GLU A 315 7.31 -12.30 -11.79
C GLU A 315 7.42 -11.14 -12.77
N ASN A 316 6.31 -10.57 -13.13
CA ASN A 316 6.20 -9.43 -14.03
C ASN A 316 5.00 -8.58 -13.63
N VAL A 317 4.81 -7.44 -14.30
CA VAL A 317 3.75 -6.48 -14.00
C VAL A 317 2.45 -6.72 -14.79
N LYS A 318 2.33 -7.85 -15.52
CA LYS A 318 1.12 -8.17 -16.28
C LYS A 318 -0.03 -8.47 -15.32
N ILE A 319 -1.20 -7.95 -15.66
CA ILE A 319 -2.43 -8.26 -14.93
C ILE A 319 -2.93 -9.63 -15.41
N ASP A 320 -3.19 -10.53 -14.48
CA ASP A 320 -3.79 -11.83 -14.77
C ASP A 320 -5.33 -11.73 -14.76
N PRO A 321 -6.01 -11.86 -15.92
CA PRO A 321 -7.48 -11.79 -15.98
C PRO A 321 -8.18 -12.85 -15.12
N ALA A 322 -7.58 -14.03 -14.94
CA ALA A 322 -8.15 -15.06 -14.08
C ALA A 322 -8.07 -14.66 -12.59
N ALA A 323 -6.96 -14.02 -12.18
CA ALA A 323 -6.82 -13.46 -10.83
C ALA A 323 -7.82 -12.32 -10.58
N VAL A 324 -8.05 -11.47 -11.59
CA VAL A 324 -9.09 -10.41 -11.54
C VAL A 324 -10.50 -10.99 -11.37
N SER A 325 -10.82 -12.06 -12.08
CA SER A 325 -12.13 -12.73 -11.96
C SER A 325 -12.38 -13.24 -10.53
N ARG A 326 -11.35 -13.73 -9.84
CA ARG A 326 -11.46 -14.18 -8.45
C ARG A 326 -11.75 -13.01 -7.49
N VAL A 327 -11.21 -11.83 -7.77
CA VAL A 327 -11.56 -10.62 -6.99
C VAL A 327 -13.04 -10.28 -7.18
N ALA A 328 -13.52 -10.26 -8.42
CA ALA A 328 -14.92 -9.98 -8.72
C ALA A 328 -15.85 -11.02 -8.08
N GLU A 329 -15.49 -12.31 -8.12
CA GLU A 329 -16.22 -13.39 -7.44
C GLU A 329 -16.31 -13.17 -5.93
N ALA A 330 -15.19 -12.82 -5.28
CA ALA A 330 -15.16 -12.54 -3.85
C ALA A 330 -16.09 -11.37 -3.49
N HIS A 331 -16.06 -10.29 -4.26
CA HIS A 331 -16.94 -9.13 -4.06
C HIS A 331 -18.42 -9.46 -4.27
N THR A 332 -18.73 -10.23 -5.30
CA THR A 332 -20.10 -10.69 -5.58
C THR A 332 -20.59 -11.61 -4.47
N SER A 333 -19.77 -12.56 -4.02
CA SER A 333 -20.13 -13.46 -2.93
C SER A 333 -20.33 -12.72 -1.61
N ALA A 334 -19.59 -11.63 -1.37
CA ALA A 334 -19.79 -10.78 -0.19
C ALA A 334 -20.99 -9.83 -0.31
N GLY A 335 -21.69 -9.81 -1.45
CA GLY A 335 -22.84 -8.93 -1.67
C GLY A 335 -22.46 -7.46 -1.91
N LEU A 336 -21.20 -7.17 -2.22
CA LEU A 336 -20.68 -5.81 -2.41
C LEU A 336 -20.50 -5.41 -3.87
N LEU A 337 -20.68 -6.35 -4.79
CA LEU A 337 -20.69 -6.14 -6.24
C LEU A 337 -21.87 -6.87 -6.84
N ALA A 338 -22.67 -6.17 -7.62
CA ALA A 338 -23.71 -6.83 -8.42
C ALA A 338 -23.05 -7.71 -9.50
N SER A 339 -23.59 -8.91 -9.73
CA SER A 339 -23.08 -9.84 -10.77
C SER A 339 -23.12 -9.28 -12.18
N SER A 340 -23.92 -8.23 -12.42
CA SER A 340 -24.04 -7.53 -13.70
C SER A 340 -22.94 -6.49 -13.95
N VAL A 341 -22.03 -6.22 -13.00
CA VAL A 341 -20.97 -5.23 -13.20
C VAL A 341 -19.92 -5.76 -14.16
N GLU A 342 -19.85 -5.15 -15.35
CA GLU A 342 -18.80 -5.41 -16.34
C GLU A 342 -17.53 -4.65 -15.94
N TYR A 343 -16.53 -5.36 -15.43
CA TYR A 343 -15.28 -4.76 -14.92
C TYR A 343 -14.13 -4.77 -15.93
N LYS A 344 -14.27 -5.40 -17.09
CA LYS A 344 -13.19 -5.43 -18.12
C LYS A 344 -12.73 -4.04 -18.53
N PRO A 345 -13.60 -3.01 -18.65
CA PRO A 345 -13.15 -1.65 -18.98
C PRO A 345 -12.22 -1.01 -17.91
N LEU A 346 -12.18 -1.56 -16.70
CA LEU A 346 -11.20 -1.16 -15.68
C LEU A 346 -9.77 -1.57 -16.04
N LEU A 347 -9.57 -2.51 -16.97
CA LEU A 347 -8.25 -3.07 -17.31
C LEU A 347 -7.69 -2.42 -18.57
N ASP A 348 -6.46 -1.91 -18.50
CA ASP A 348 -5.65 -1.56 -19.67
C ASP A 348 -4.50 -2.55 -19.81
N LEU A 349 -4.73 -3.63 -20.54
CA LEU A 349 -3.74 -4.69 -20.77
C LEU A 349 -2.71 -4.33 -21.87
N SER A 350 -2.91 -3.21 -22.57
CA SER A 350 -2.09 -2.83 -23.72
C SER A 350 -0.79 -2.10 -23.36
N VAL A 351 -0.64 -1.65 -22.10
CA VAL A 351 0.53 -0.90 -21.64
C VAL A 351 1.73 -1.81 -21.41
N VAL A 352 1.48 -2.99 -20.83
CA VAL A 352 2.51 -4.01 -20.62
C VAL A 352 2.41 -4.98 -21.77
N GLY A 353 3.20 -4.76 -22.83
CA GLY A 353 3.20 -5.57 -24.05
C GLY A 353 3.23 -7.09 -23.80
N ASN A 354 2.73 -7.81 -24.77
CA ASN A 354 2.69 -9.29 -24.81
C ASN A 354 4.07 -9.89 -24.69
#